data_43c3cbea98083f5411da8130bac666aa
#
_entry.id   43c3cbea98083f5411da8130bac666aa
#
_cell.length_a   1.000
_cell.length_b   1.000
_cell.length_c   1.000
_cell.angle_alpha   90.00
_cell.angle_beta   90.00
_cell.angle_gamma   90.00
#
_symmetry.space_group_name_H-M   'P 1'
#
loop_
_entity.id
_entity.type
_entity.pdbx_description
1 polymer ?
#
loop_
_entity_poly.entity_id
_entity_poly.type
_entity_poly.pdbx_seq_one_letter_code
_entity_poly.pdbx_strand_id
1 'polypeptide(L)'
;MEPAAAASAARLAPIDVKAKFPVYAAQMRQAAETSEEGEDGLSRFHELDVEFHSLILRESGNELFAALAGTIATVLRGRVELGKYPMKPKPAALDAHDAVADAIAKGEPERARTAMLDIVDEVARALKFF
;
A
#
# COMPACT_ATOMS: atom_id res chain seq x y z
N MET A 1 4.15 -11.20 -5.65
CA MET A 1 3.70 -11.47 -4.26
C MET A 1 2.54 -10.57 -3.85
N GLU A 2 2.70 -9.26 -3.85
CA GLU A 2 1.65 -8.36 -3.39
C GLU A 2 0.34 -8.41 -4.20
N PRO A 3 0.34 -8.54 -5.55
CA PRO A 3 -0.92 -8.69 -6.27
C PRO A 3 -1.69 -9.95 -5.85
N ALA A 4 -1.01 -11.07 -5.66
CA ALA A 4 -1.63 -12.31 -5.17
C ALA A 4 -2.15 -12.14 -3.74
N ALA A 5 -1.37 -11.46 -2.88
CA ALA A 5 -1.77 -11.20 -1.50
C ALA A 5 -3.02 -10.31 -1.43
N ALA A 6 -3.08 -9.29 -2.29
CA ALA A 6 -4.24 -8.39 -2.36
C ALA A 6 -5.51 -9.16 -2.78
N ALA A 7 -5.40 -10.02 -3.77
CA ALA A 7 -6.51 -10.87 -4.21
C ALA A 7 -6.99 -11.78 -3.08
N SER A 8 -6.05 -12.41 -2.37
CA SER A 8 -6.37 -13.29 -1.24
C SER A 8 -7.00 -12.53 -0.07
N ALA A 9 -6.50 -11.33 0.23
CA ALA A 9 -7.07 -10.49 1.29
C ALA A 9 -8.52 -10.09 0.93
N ALA A 10 -8.78 -9.76 -0.33
CA ALA A 10 -10.13 -9.43 -0.79
C ALA A 10 -11.09 -10.61 -0.58
N ARG A 11 -10.59 -11.83 -0.70
CA ARG A 11 -11.40 -13.05 -0.55
C ARG A 11 -11.54 -13.47 0.91
N LEU A 12 -10.47 -13.40 1.69
CA LEU A 12 -10.35 -14.07 2.99
C LEU A 12 -10.40 -13.17 4.21
N ALA A 13 -10.08 -11.89 4.09
CA ALA A 13 -10.04 -11.00 5.25
C ALA A 13 -11.43 -10.87 5.87
N PRO A 14 -11.53 -10.82 7.22
CA PRO A 14 -12.81 -10.54 7.88
C PRO A 14 -13.39 -9.18 7.47
N ILE A 15 -14.69 -9.04 7.55
CA ILE A 15 -15.39 -7.81 7.13
C ILE A 15 -14.86 -6.57 7.87
N ASP A 16 -14.62 -6.70 9.17
CA ASP A 16 -14.10 -5.58 9.97
C ASP A 16 -12.69 -5.18 9.55
N VAL A 17 -11.86 -6.15 9.14
CA VAL A 17 -10.52 -5.87 8.62
C VAL A 17 -10.59 -5.26 7.23
N LYS A 18 -11.45 -5.79 6.35
CA LYS A 18 -11.65 -5.24 5.00
C LYS A 18 -12.02 -3.75 5.07
N ALA A 19 -12.82 -3.36 6.04
CA ALA A 19 -13.26 -1.99 6.21
C ALA A 19 -12.13 -1.03 6.61
N LYS A 20 -11.00 -1.53 7.10
CA LYS A 20 -9.83 -0.72 7.45
C LYS A 20 -9.10 -0.17 6.23
N PHE A 21 -9.16 -0.88 5.10
CA PHE A 21 -8.40 -0.49 3.91
C PHE A 21 -8.83 0.86 3.34
N PRO A 22 -10.13 1.14 3.13
CA PRO A 22 -10.53 2.47 2.70
C PRO A 22 -10.16 3.58 3.69
N VAL A 23 -10.15 3.27 4.99
CA VAL A 23 -9.75 4.24 6.02
C VAL A 23 -8.26 4.57 5.87
N TYR A 24 -7.40 3.57 5.70
CA TYR A 24 -5.97 3.80 5.45
C TYR A 24 -5.76 4.62 4.17
N ALA A 25 -6.45 4.27 3.08
CA ALA A 25 -6.32 5.00 1.83
C ALA A 25 -6.73 6.46 1.97
N ALA A 26 -7.82 6.74 2.68
CA ALA A 26 -8.26 8.11 2.95
C ALA A 26 -7.24 8.88 3.80
N GLN A 27 -6.68 8.24 4.80
CA GLN A 27 -5.65 8.84 5.66
C GLN A 27 -4.36 9.11 4.87
N MET A 28 -3.99 8.21 3.96
CA MET A 28 -2.82 8.40 3.09
C MET A 28 -3.02 9.62 2.20
N ARG A 29 -4.19 9.77 1.61
CA ARG A 29 -4.52 10.94 0.77
C ARG A 29 -4.46 12.23 1.59
N GLN A 30 -5.02 12.23 2.78
CA GLN A 30 -4.98 13.38 3.68
C GLN A 30 -3.54 13.75 4.04
N ALA A 31 -2.71 12.76 4.38
CA ALA A 31 -1.32 12.98 4.72
C ALA A 31 -0.54 13.54 3.54
N ALA A 32 -0.82 13.08 2.31
CA ALA A 32 -0.19 13.58 1.10
C ALA A 32 -0.55 15.03 0.83
N GLU A 33 -1.81 15.41 1.07
CA GLU A 33 -2.27 16.80 0.88
C GLU A 33 -1.60 17.76 1.87
N THR A 34 -1.34 17.32 3.10
CA THR A 34 -0.69 18.13 4.12
C THR A 34 0.84 18.13 4.03
N SER A 35 1.42 17.29 3.15
CA SER A 35 2.87 17.17 3.02
C SER A 35 3.55 18.45 2.52
N GLU A 36 2.79 19.35 1.90
CA GLU A 36 3.31 20.66 1.47
C GLU A 36 3.62 21.57 2.65
N GLU A 37 3.08 21.26 3.83
CA GLU A 37 3.25 22.06 5.04
C GLU A 37 4.42 21.60 5.91
N GLY A 38 5.17 20.55 5.48
CA GLY A 38 6.35 20.08 6.19
C GLY A 38 6.58 18.58 6.09
N GLU A 39 7.65 18.13 6.76
CA GLU A 39 8.08 16.72 6.74
C GLU A 39 7.10 15.78 7.44
N ASP A 40 6.28 16.28 8.36
CA ASP A 40 5.37 15.46 9.16
C ASP A 40 4.30 14.76 8.32
N GLY A 41 3.74 15.47 7.33
CA GLY A 41 2.75 14.88 6.43
C GLY A 41 3.33 13.76 5.58
N LEU A 42 4.54 13.95 5.07
CA LEU A 42 5.22 12.95 4.25
C LEU A 42 5.63 11.73 5.07
N SER A 43 6.13 11.95 6.29
CA SER A 43 6.49 10.90 7.22
C SER A 43 5.26 10.06 7.59
N ARG A 44 4.12 10.72 7.86
CA ARG A 44 2.86 10.07 8.15
C ARG A 44 2.36 9.25 6.96
N PHE A 45 2.44 9.81 5.75
CA PHE A 45 2.09 9.09 4.53
C PHE A 45 2.89 7.80 4.41
N HIS A 46 4.20 7.88 4.61
CA HIS A 46 5.10 6.74 4.51
C HIS A 46 4.73 5.64 5.52
N GLU A 47 4.47 6.00 6.78
CA GLU A 47 4.08 5.00 7.78
C GLU A 47 2.74 4.36 7.46
N LEU A 48 1.79 5.12 6.93
CA LEU A 48 0.50 4.58 6.48
C LEU A 48 0.67 3.63 5.30
N ASP A 49 1.58 3.95 4.38
CA ASP A 49 1.90 3.11 3.23
C ASP A 49 2.46 1.76 3.71
N VAL A 50 3.39 1.79 4.65
CA VAL A 50 3.94 0.57 5.27
C VAL A 50 2.84 -0.26 5.92
N GLU A 51 1.96 0.38 6.70
CA GLU A 51 0.85 -0.30 7.37
C GLU A 51 -0.13 -0.94 6.37
N PHE A 52 -0.46 -0.20 5.30
CA PHE A 52 -1.37 -0.66 4.26
C PHE A 52 -0.84 -1.96 3.61
N HIS A 53 0.40 -1.94 3.15
CA HIS A 53 1.00 -3.10 2.49
C HIS A 53 1.21 -4.26 3.45
N SER A 54 1.61 -3.98 4.69
CA SER A 54 1.80 -5.01 5.70
C SER A 54 0.49 -5.72 6.04
N LEU A 55 -0.61 -4.98 6.15
CA LEU A 55 -1.92 -5.55 6.46
C LEU A 55 -2.38 -6.47 5.33
N ILE A 56 -2.15 -6.10 4.07
CA ILE A 56 -2.46 -6.95 2.92
C ILE A 56 -1.77 -8.31 3.05
N LEU A 57 -0.48 -8.30 3.35
CA LEU A 57 0.30 -9.53 3.49
C LEU A 57 -0.18 -10.38 4.65
N ARG A 58 -0.47 -9.76 5.79
CA ARG A 58 -0.96 -10.47 6.99
C ARG A 58 -2.33 -11.09 6.77
N GLU A 59 -3.19 -10.44 6.00
CA GLU A 59 -4.57 -10.88 5.78
C GLU A 59 -4.74 -11.71 4.51
N SER A 60 -3.64 -12.07 3.86
CA SER A 60 -3.67 -12.87 2.63
C SER A 60 -4.06 -14.33 2.85
N GLY A 61 -4.07 -14.79 4.10
CA GLY A 61 -4.29 -16.21 4.40
C GLY A 61 -3.08 -17.09 4.08
N ASN A 62 -1.95 -16.48 3.74
CA ASN A 62 -0.71 -17.18 3.40
C ASN A 62 0.34 -16.86 4.46
N GLU A 63 0.76 -17.88 5.23
CA GLU A 63 1.71 -17.69 6.32
C GLU A 63 3.07 -17.15 5.86
N LEU A 64 3.51 -17.55 4.66
CA LEU A 64 4.75 -17.05 4.10
C LEU A 64 4.65 -15.55 3.80
N PHE A 65 3.55 -15.12 3.20
CA PHE A 65 3.33 -13.69 2.93
C PHE A 65 3.27 -12.90 4.24
N ALA A 66 2.57 -13.42 5.24
CA ALA A 66 2.48 -12.77 6.55
C ALA A 66 3.88 -12.63 7.20
N ALA A 67 4.70 -13.66 7.09
CA ALA A 67 6.07 -13.64 7.63
C ALA A 67 6.95 -12.62 6.92
N LEU A 68 6.68 -12.34 5.64
CA LEU A 68 7.45 -11.37 4.86
C LEU A 68 7.02 -9.91 5.10
N ALA A 69 5.93 -9.67 5.84
CA ALA A 69 5.43 -8.31 6.08
C ALA A 69 6.51 -7.42 6.72
N GLY A 70 7.26 -7.95 7.69
CA GLY A 70 8.36 -7.21 8.34
C GLY A 70 9.48 -6.86 7.38
N THR A 71 9.82 -7.78 6.48
CA THR A 71 10.84 -7.56 5.46
C THR A 71 10.41 -6.46 4.48
N ILE A 72 9.17 -6.50 4.03
CA ILE A 72 8.63 -5.46 3.13
C ILE A 72 8.64 -4.10 3.83
N ALA A 73 8.25 -4.04 5.10
CA ALA A 73 8.30 -2.80 5.87
C ALA A 73 9.74 -2.25 5.94
N THR A 74 10.71 -3.11 6.17
CA THR A 74 12.14 -2.72 6.20
C THR A 74 12.58 -2.17 4.84
N VAL A 75 12.21 -2.81 3.75
CA VAL A 75 12.54 -2.36 2.40
C VAL A 75 11.94 -0.98 2.12
N LEU A 76 10.66 -0.78 2.45
CA LEU A 76 9.99 0.50 2.21
C LEU A 76 10.63 1.62 3.03
N ARG A 77 10.96 1.37 4.29
CA ARG A 77 11.65 2.36 5.14
C ARG A 77 13.04 2.66 4.62
N GLY A 78 13.77 1.65 4.13
CA GLY A 78 15.09 1.82 3.55
C GLY A 78 15.08 2.72 2.33
N ARG A 79 14.04 2.67 1.50
CA ARG A 79 13.90 3.55 0.33
C ARG A 79 13.86 5.03 0.74
N VAL A 80 13.18 5.34 1.84
CA VAL A 80 13.13 6.71 2.36
C VAL A 80 14.51 7.17 2.85
N GLU A 81 15.18 6.30 3.61
CA GLU A 81 16.51 6.62 4.14
C GLU A 81 17.54 6.87 3.03
N LEU A 82 17.39 6.15 1.91
CA LEU A 82 18.28 6.31 0.76
C LEU A 82 17.83 7.43 -0.19
N GLY A 83 16.79 8.17 0.15
CA GLY A 83 16.27 9.25 -0.69
C GLY A 83 15.62 8.77 -1.98
N LYS A 84 15.23 7.48 -2.05
CA LYS A 84 14.64 6.89 -3.25
C LYS A 84 13.12 6.87 -3.21
N TYR A 85 12.53 7.40 -2.16
CA TYR A 85 11.09 7.52 -2.04
C TYR A 85 10.68 8.90 -2.56
N PRO A 86 9.58 9.01 -3.32
CA PRO A 86 9.14 10.31 -3.82
C PRO A 86 8.88 11.30 -2.68
N MET A 87 9.29 12.53 -2.86
CA MET A 87 9.04 13.60 -1.88
C MET A 87 7.56 13.86 -1.68
N LYS A 88 6.76 13.67 -2.73
CA LYS A 88 5.32 13.81 -2.70
C LYS A 88 4.69 12.72 -3.55
N PRO A 89 3.72 11.96 -3.02
CA PRO A 89 3.05 10.94 -3.81
C PRO A 89 2.31 11.55 -4.99
N LYS A 90 2.40 10.89 -6.14
CA LYS A 90 1.66 11.32 -7.32
C LYS A 90 0.17 11.01 -7.15
N PRO A 91 -0.73 11.82 -7.74
CA PRO A 91 -2.16 11.51 -7.69
C PRO A 91 -2.50 10.10 -8.18
N ALA A 92 -1.79 9.61 -9.21
CA ALA A 92 -2.00 8.25 -9.72
C ALA A 92 -1.69 7.18 -8.67
N ALA A 93 -0.67 7.41 -7.83
CA ALA A 93 -0.33 6.48 -6.74
C ALA A 93 -1.44 6.45 -5.68
N LEU A 94 -1.99 7.60 -5.33
CA LEU A 94 -3.10 7.68 -4.37
C LEU A 94 -4.34 7.00 -4.93
N ASP A 95 -4.65 7.23 -6.20
CA ASP A 95 -5.80 6.61 -6.87
C ASP A 95 -5.65 5.09 -6.92
N ALA A 96 -4.44 4.58 -7.16
CA ALA A 96 -4.17 3.15 -7.18
C ALA A 96 -4.39 2.52 -5.78
N HIS A 97 -3.96 3.19 -4.71
CA HIS A 97 -4.21 2.72 -3.35
C HIS A 97 -5.70 2.74 -3.03
N ASP A 98 -6.43 3.77 -3.44
CA ASP A 98 -7.88 3.82 -3.29
C ASP A 98 -8.56 2.65 -4.01
N ALA A 99 -8.10 2.32 -5.22
CA ALA A 99 -8.66 1.22 -6.00
C ALA A 99 -8.42 -0.14 -5.34
N VAL A 100 -7.23 -0.38 -4.79
CA VAL A 100 -6.92 -1.60 -4.04
C VAL A 100 -7.82 -1.68 -2.80
N ALA A 101 -7.91 -0.59 -2.04
CA ALA A 101 -8.71 -0.55 -0.82
C ALA A 101 -10.18 -0.83 -1.09
N ASP A 102 -10.74 -0.23 -2.13
CA ASP A 102 -12.13 -0.42 -2.51
C ASP A 102 -12.39 -1.86 -2.95
N ALA A 103 -11.49 -2.43 -3.75
CA ALA A 103 -11.63 -3.82 -4.21
C ALA A 103 -11.57 -4.81 -3.06
N ILE A 104 -10.69 -4.60 -2.08
CA ILE A 104 -10.61 -5.46 -0.89
C ILE A 104 -11.87 -5.30 -0.06
N ALA A 105 -12.31 -4.07 0.18
CA ALA A 105 -13.52 -3.80 0.98
C ALA A 105 -14.76 -4.46 0.38
N LYS A 106 -14.86 -4.50 -0.95
CA LYS A 106 -15.98 -5.09 -1.66
C LYS A 106 -15.82 -6.59 -1.91
N GLY A 107 -14.69 -7.17 -1.56
CA GLY A 107 -14.42 -8.58 -1.77
C GLY A 107 -14.29 -8.97 -3.24
N GLU A 108 -13.60 -8.14 -4.03
CA GLU A 108 -13.38 -8.35 -5.46
C GLU A 108 -11.91 -8.72 -5.72
N PRO A 109 -11.55 -10.04 -5.70
CA PRO A 109 -10.14 -10.46 -5.74
C PRO A 109 -9.38 -10.04 -6.99
N GLU A 110 -9.98 -10.22 -8.17
CA GLU A 110 -9.28 -9.92 -9.42
C GLU A 110 -9.07 -8.42 -9.62
N ARG A 111 -10.01 -7.61 -9.18
CA ARG A 111 -9.87 -6.17 -9.21
C ARG A 111 -8.77 -5.71 -8.24
N ALA A 112 -8.69 -6.34 -7.06
CA ALA A 112 -7.63 -6.06 -6.10
C ALA A 112 -6.26 -6.44 -6.66
N ARG A 113 -6.15 -7.57 -7.34
CA ARG A 113 -4.92 -8.02 -8.00
C ARG A 113 -4.46 -7.01 -9.05
N THR A 114 -5.36 -6.59 -9.94
CA THR A 114 -5.04 -5.65 -11.03
C THR A 114 -4.61 -4.29 -10.47
N ALA A 115 -5.34 -3.78 -9.48
CA ALA A 115 -5.01 -2.49 -8.88
C ALA A 115 -3.65 -2.52 -8.16
N MET A 116 -3.35 -3.61 -7.46
CA MET A 116 -2.05 -3.76 -6.79
C MET A 116 -0.92 -3.89 -7.81
N LEU A 117 -1.17 -4.55 -8.94
CA LEU A 117 -0.16 -4.66 -9.99
C LEU A 117 0.24 -3.29 -10.53
N ASP A 118 -0.71 -2.36 -10.63
CA ASP A 118 -0.42 -0.98 -11.04
C ASP A 118 0.55 -0.29 -10.06
N ILE A 119 0.38 -0.53 -8.77
CA ILE A 119 1.29 0.02 -7.74
C ILE A 119 2.69 -0.58 -7.91
N VAL A 120 2.78 -1.89 -8.06
CA VAL A 120 4.05 -2.61 -8.21
C VAL A 120 4.78 -2.15 -9.47
N ASP A 121 4.07 -1.98 -10.58
CA ASP A 121 4.66 -1.51 -11.84
C ASP A 121 5.19 -0.09 -11.72
N GLU A 122 4.47 0.78 -11.03
CA GLU A 122 4.93 2.16 -10.79
C GLU A 122 6.22 2.18 -9.98
N VAL A 123 6.30 1.37 -8.93
CA VAL A 123 7.51 1.26 -8.10
C VAL A 123 8.67 0.71 -8.95
N ALA A 124 8.42 -0.32 -9.75
CA ALA A 124 9.45 -0.91 -10.62
C ALA A 124 9.99 0.12 -11.61
N ARG A 125 9.12 0.94 -12.19
CA ARG A 125 9.55 2.00 -13.13
C ARG A 125 10.39 3.06 -12.42
N ALA A 126 9.99 3.45 -11.22
CA ALA A 126 10.74 4.43 -10.43
C ALA A 126 12.14 3.92 -10.09
N LEU A 127 12.28 2.63 -9.79
CA LEU A 127 13.56 2.03 -9.42
C LEU A 127 14.55 1.89 -10.57
N LYS A 128 14.07 1.90 -11.83
CA LYS A 128 14.95 1.79 -13.00
C LYS A 128 15.91 2.97 -13.16
N PHE A 129 15.62 4.09 -12.51
CA PHE A 129 16.43 5.31 -12.61
C PHE A 129 17.38 5.47 -11.44
N PHE A 130 17.48 4.47 -10.60
CA PHE A 130 18.37 4.43 -9.47
C PHE A 130 19.37 3.27 -9.66
#